data_ba268e0e6ae81d2688ffb26566efef2c
#
_entry.id   ba268e0e6ae81d2688ffb26566efef2c
#
_cell.length_a   1.000
_cell.length_b   1.000
_cell.length_c   1.000
_cell.angle_alpha   90.00
_cell.angle_beta   90.00
_cell.angle_gamma   90.00
#
_symmetry.space_group_name_H-M   'P 1'
#
loop_
_entity.id
_entity.type
_entity.pdbx_description
1 polymer ?
#
loop_
_entity_poly.entity_id
_entity_poly.type
_entity_poly.pdbx_seq_one_letter_code
_entity_poly.pdbx_strand_id
1 'polypeptide(L)'
;FDDNTASGDLQYAWQLTGKPATSAAALTGANTAAPSFVADAGGTYTASLIVTDSIGQTSEADDVMVSTANLAPTADAGADLVVPVGDIVVLDGSASSDPEGMALSYAWTLSAVPAGSNATLANTNSAGPNLIPDRAGLYEATLVVSDNLGPSAPDSAEITAVARGDFASMKIACAADLIAGLPEDAVKAKGNQKALLNYLAAAAKAVQRPDYEKAIERIEFALQRTDGCSINGVPDGNGAGRDWVETCAGQLEIDRCLNEARGALE
;
A
#
# COMPACT_ATOMS: atom_id res chain seq x y z
N PHE A 1 42.57 -29.44 10.88
CA PHE A 1 43.94 -29.07 10.50
C PHE A 1 44.78 -30.36 10.37
N ASP A 2 45.42 -30.54 9.23
CA ASP A 2 46.39 -31.59 9.04
C ASP A 2 47.80 -30.96 9.12
N ASP A 3 48.65 -31.49 9.95
CA ASP A 3 50.00 -30.98 10.18
C ASP A 3 51.00 -31.39 9.06
N ASN A 4 50.59 -32.27 8.16
CA ASN A 4 51.42 -32.84 7.10
C ASN A 4 51.01 -32.46 5.67
N THR A 5 49.83 -31.92 5.47
CA THR A 5 49.29 -31.64 4.12
C THR A 5 48.97 -30.15 3.99
N ALA A 6 49.47 -29.53 2.89
CA ALA A 6 49.10 -28.17 2.56
C ALA A 6 47.59 -28.09 2.29
N SER A 7 46.91 -27.02 2.73
CA SER A 7 45.46 -26.86 2.62
C SER A 7 44.95 -26.93 1.15
N GLY A 8 45.82 -26.75 0.15
CA GLY A 8 45.48 -26.87 -1.28
C GLY A 8 45.42 -28.30 -1.78
N ASP A 9 45.95 -29.27 -1.03
CA ASP A 9 46.01 -30.70 -1.40
C ASP A 9 44.95 -31.55 -0.69
N LEU A 10 44.09 -30.91 0.14
CA LEU A 10 43.01 -31.58 0.81
C LEU A 10 41.83 -31.82 -0.15
N GLN A 11 41.26 -33.04 -0.10
CA GLN A 11 40.04 -33.39 -0.80
C GLN A 11 38.82 -33.22 0.14
N TYR A 12 37.84 -32.50 -0.34
CA TYR A 12 36.62 -32.21 0.41
C TYR A 12 35.49 -33.13 -0.05
N ALA A 13 34.77 -33.68 0.88
CA ALA A 13 33.58 -34.47 0.61
C ALA A 13 32.42 -33.98 1.49
N TRP A 14 31.58 -33.17 0.93
CA TRP A 14 30.39 -32.65 1.58
C TRP A 14 29.17 -33.51 1.22
N GLN A 15 28.32 -33.75 2.19
CA GLN A 15 27.04 -34.43 2.00
C GLN A 15 25.93 -33.72 2.75
N LEU A 16 24.77 -33.53 2.13
CA LEU A 16 23.55 -33.05 2.81
C LEU A 16 22.91 -34.26 3.48
N THR A 17 23.15 -34.43 4.79
CA THR A 17 22.73 -35.58 5.59
C THR A 17 21.33 -35.43 6.17
N GLY A 18 20.84 -34.17 6.32
CA GLY A 18 19.50 -33.85 6.79
C GLY A 18 18.89 -32.71 5.99
N LYS A 19 17.59 -32.81 5.70
CA LYS A 19 16.79 -31.75 5.11
C LYS A 19 15.30 -31.96 5.38
N PRO A 20 14.45 -30.90 5.32
CA PRO A 20 13.01 -31.03 5.42
C PRO A 20 12.44 -32.03 4.40
N ALA A 21 11.38 -32.74 4.76
CA ALA A 21 10.78 -33.78 3.90
C ALA A 21 10.27 -33.26 2.56
N THR A 22 9.89 -31.99 2.51
CA THR A 22 9.41 -31.30 1.30
C THR A 22 10.53 -30.67 0.47
N SER A 23 11.78 -30.68 0.96
CA SER A 23 12.92 -30.03 0.32
C SER A 23 13.48 -30.90 -0.81
N ALA A 24 13.73 -30.25 -1.96
CA ALA A 24 14.49 -30.80 -3.09
C ALA A 24 15.97 -30.32 -3.09
N ALA A 25 16.41 -29.58 -2.06
CA ALA A 25 17.75 -29.03 -1.98
C ALA A 25 18.84 -30.07 -2.22
N ALA A 26 19.88 -29.67 -2.96
CA ALA A 26 21.09 -30.45 -3.23
C ALA A 26 22.32 -29.54 -3.17
N LEU A 27 23.45 -30.09 -2.74
CA LEU A 27 24.72 -29.36 -2.73
C LEU A 27 25.28 -29.17 -4.12
N THR A 28 25.77 -27.96 -4.38
CA THR A 28 26.60 -27.62 -5.53
C THR A 28 28.05 -27.44 -5.05
N GLY A 29 29.01 -27.99 -5.78
CA GLY A 29 30.42 -27.93 -5.36
C GLY A 29 30.76 -28.79 -4.15
N ALA A 30 30.10 -29.94 -3.97
CA ALA A 30 30.29 -30.84 -2.81
C ALA A 30 31.72 -31.35 -2.61
N ASN A 31 32.59 -31.18 -3.60
CA ASN A 31 34.02 -31.53 -3.54
C ASN A 31 34.94 -30.30 -3.41
N THR A 32 34.42 -29.14 -3.06
CA THR A 32 35.19 -27.91 -2.87
C THR A 32 35.23 -27.49 -1.41
N ALA A 33 36.13 -26.57 -1.06
CA ALA A 33 36.19 -26.00 0.29
C ALA A 33 34.96 -25.17 0.68
N ALA A 34 34.17 -24.68 -0.32
CA ALA A 34 33.02 -23.82 -0.13
C ALA A 34 31.84 -24.29 -0.99
N PRO A 35 31.14 -25.36 -0.59
CA PRO A 35 29.92 -25.79 -1.26
C PRO A 35 28.78 -24.79 -0.99
N SER A 36 27.74 -24.86 -1.81
CA SER A 36 26.52 -24.07 -1.62
C SER A 36 25.28 -24.91 -1.87
N PHE A 37 24.17 -24.53 -1.28
CA PHE A 37 22.85 -25.03 -1.62
C PHE A 37 21.81 -23.94 -1.41
N VAL A 38 20.64 -24.10 -2.01
CA VAL A 38 19.49 -23.26 -1.78
C VAL A 38 18.55 -23.98 -0.81
N ALA A 39 18.27 -23.37 0.33
CA ALA A 39 17.26 -23.84 1.26
C ALA A 39 15.88 -23.50 0.66
N ASP A 40 15.19 -24.50 0.11
CA ASP A 40 13.95 -24.39 -0.66
C ASP A 40 12.71 -24.72 0.18
N ALA A 41 12.88 -25.08 1.46
CA ALA A 41 11.81 -25.34 2.40
C ALA A 41 12.21 -24.87 3.81
N GLY A 42 11.23 -24.46 4.60
CA GLY A 42 11.43 -24.12 6.00
C GLY A 42 11.84 -25.35 6.83
N GLY A 43 12.82 -25.20 7.72
CA GLY A 43 13.28 -26.26 8.60
C GLY A 43 14.80 -26.30 8.74
N THR A 44 15.31 -27.44 9.19
CA THR A 44 16.75 -27.64 9.45
C THR A 44 17.39 -28.49 8.37
N TYR A 45 18.51 -28.01 7.86
CA TYR A 45 19.41 -28.70 6.95
C TYR A 45 20.68 -29.05 7.72
N THR A 46 21.20 -30.24 7.51
CA THR A 46 22.48 -30.68 8.08
C THR A 46 23.41 -31.05 6.95
N ALA A 47 24.57 -30.39 6.87
CA ALA A 47 25.62 -30.75 5.94
C ALA A 47 26.83 -31.30 6.70
N SER A 48 27.35 -32.40 6.25
CA SER A 48 28.48 -33.12 6.85
C SER A 48 29.69 -33.04 5.95
N LEU A 49 30.85 -32.72 6.52
CA LEU A 49 32.14 -32.66 5.85
C LEU A 49 33.07 -33.78 6.31
N ILE A 50 33.65 -34.46 5.35
CA ILE A 50 34.84 -35.31 5.56
C ILE A 50 35.96 -34.77 4.70
N VAL A 51 37.14 -34.62 5.23
CA VAL A 51 38.32 -34.19 4.51
C VAL A 51 39.32 -35.35 4.41
N THR A 52 39.93 -35.49 3.23
CA THR A 52 40.96 -36.51 3.00
C THR A 52 42.29 -35.83 2.62
N ASP A 53 43.36 -36.26 3.19
CA ASP A 53 44.70 -35.76 2.90
C ASP A 53 45.31 -36.39 1.60
N SER A 54 46.51 -35.95 1.23
CA SER A 54 47.21 -36.44 0.05
C SER A 54 47.70 -37.89 0.14
N ILE A 55 47.74 -38.49 1.34
CA ILE A 55 48.12 -39.87 1.56
C ILE A 55 46.94 -40.81 1.87
N GLY A 56 45.70 -40.26 1.77
CA GLY A 56 44.45 -41.02 1.86
C GLY A 56 43.92 -41.18 3.28
N GLN A 57 44.38 -40.40 4.29
CA GLN A 57 43.81 -40.37 5.63
C GLN A 57 42.58 -39.48 5.65
N THR A 58 41.52 -39.90 6.32
CA THR A 58 40.24 -39.15 6.40
C THR A 58 40.02 -38.62 7.82
N SER A 59 39.41 -37.40 7.87
CA SER A 59 38.93 -36.85 9.15
C SER A 59 37.69 -37.59 9.67
N GLU A 60 37.37 -37.38 10.94
CA GLU A 60 35.99 -37.59 11.42
C GLU A 60 35.06 -36.62 10.67
N ALA A 61 33.79 -36.99 10.61
CA ALA A 61 32.77 -36.13 10.04
C ALA A 61 32.51 -34.94 10.95
N ASP A 62 32.45 -33.74 10.34
CA ASP A 62 32.07 -32.51 11.02
C ASP A 62 30.74 -31.99 10.43
N ASP A 63 29.77 -31.71 11.27
CA ASP A 63 28.42 -31.35 10.89
C ASP A 63 28.14 -29.88 11.10
N VAL A 64 27.61 -29.23 10.09
CA VAL A 64 27.04 -27.87 10.19
C VAL A 64 25.53 -27.91 10.00
N MET A 65 24.82 -27.27 10.90
CA MET A 65 23.36 -27.12 10.82
C MET A 65 23.01 -25.72 10.33
N VAL A 66 22.16 -25.66 9.31
CA VAL A 66 21.55 -24.44 8.78
C VAL A 66 20.06 -24.53 9.04
N SER A 67 19.54 -23.66 9.88
CA SER A 67 18.09 -23.60 10.17
C SER A 67 17.51 -22.39 9.45
N THR A 68 16.48 -22.63 8.66
CA THR A 68 15.60 -21.61 8.13
C THR A 68 14.34 -21.62 9.00
N ALA A 69 14.26 -20.71 9.96
CA ALA A 69 13.02 -20.47 10.69
C ALA A 69 12.13 -19.63 9.77
N ASN A 70 10.90 -20.08 9.50
CA ASN A 70 9.90 -19.24 8.88
C ASN A 70 9.52 -18.11 9.84
N LEU A 71 9.59 -16.87 9.42
CA LEU A 71 9.02 -15.73 10.11
C LEU A 71 7.60 -15.51 9.58
N ALA A 72 6.69 -15.17 10.47
CA ALA A 72 5.32 -14.86 10.03
C ALA A 72 5.32 -13.61 9.14
N PRO A 73 4.49 -13.58 8.10
CA PRO A 73 4.32 -12.39 7.28
C PRO A 73 3.73 -11.23 8.08
N THR A 74 3.86 -10.02 7.56
CA THR A 74 3.29 -8.80 8.12
C THR A 74 2.12 -8.37 7.24
N ALA A 75 0.93 -8.25 7.83
CA ALA A 75 -0.22 -7.65 7.17
C ALA A 75 -0.11 -6.12 7.21
N ASP A 76 -0.54 -5.47 6.14
CA ASP A 76 -0.74 -4.03 6.03
C ASP A 76 -2.09 -3.83 5.31
N ALA A 77 -3.08 -3.37 6.05
CA ALA A 77 -4.45 -3.14 5.56
C ALA A 77 -4.62 -1.79 4.85
N GLY A 78 -3.54 -1.01 4.79
CA GLY A 78 -3.55 0.33 4.22
C GLY A 78 -4.07 1.41 5.19
N ALA A 79 -4.19 2.62 4.68
CA ALA A 79 -4.59 3.78 5.46
C ALA A 79 -6.12 3.82 5.71
N ASP A 80 -6.51 4.49 6.80
CA ASP A 80 -7.92 4.82 7.08
C ASP A 80 -8.51 5.74 6.01
N LEU A 81 -9.78 5.54 5.69
CA LEU A 81 -10.48 6.20 4.62
C LEU A 81 -11.71 6.97 5.12
N VAL A 82 -11.96 8.13 4.52
CA VAL A 82 -13.23 8.85 4.65
C VAL A 82 -13.88 8.91 3.27
N VAL A 83 -15.11 8.39 3.15
CA VAL A 83 -15.76 8.16 1.86
C VAL A 83 -17.24 8.57 1.91
N PRO A 84 -17.85 8.95 0.78
CA PRO A 84 -19.30 9.14 0.73
C PRO A 84 -20.03 7.78 0.75
N VAL A 85 -21.20 7.76 1.36
CA VAL A 85 -22.12 6.61 1.32
C VAL A 85 -22.52 6.33 -0.13
N GLY A 86 -22.46 5.05 -0.52
CA GLY A 86 -22.88 4.55 -1.83
C GLY A 86 -21.77 4.48 -2.87
N ASP A 87 -20.57 4.98 -2.58
CA ASP A 87 -19.43 4.88 -3.49
C ASP A 87 -18.66 3.58 -3.28
N ILE A 88 -18.01 3.11 -4.36
CA ILE A 88 -17.14 1.95 -4.28
C ILE A 88 -15.83 2.34 -3.58
N VAL A 89 -15.52 1.66 -2.49
CA VAL A 89 -14.26 1.78 -1.76
C VAL A 89 -13.39 0.58 -2.11
N VAL A 90 -12.17 0.80 -2.55
CA VAL A 90 -11.15 -0.24 -2.75
C VAL A 90 -10.12 -0.09 -1.64
N LEU A 91 -9.90 -1.16 -0.88
CA LEU A 91 -8.84 -1.25 0.12
C LEU A 91 -7.54 -1.69 -0.55
N ASP A 92 -6.42 -1.44 0.09
CA ASP A 92 -5.10 -1.77 -0.46
C ASP A 92 -4.23 -2.48 0.58
N GLY A 93 -4.15 -3.80 0.47
CA GLY A 93 -3.27 -4.65 1.27
C GLY A 93 -1.94 -4.98 0.59
N SER A 94 -1.60 -4.30 -0.51
CA SER A 94 -0.42 -4.62 -1.33
C SER A 94 0.91 -4.33 -0.65
N ALA A 95 0.91 -3.53 0.43
CA ALA A 95 2.09 -3.27 1.25
C ALA A 95 2.43 -4.41 2.24
N SER A 96 1.56 -5.41 2.37
CA SER A 96 1.85 -6.63 3.14
C SER A 96 3.10 -7.33 2.62
N SER A 97 3.92 -7.87 3.51
CA SER A 97 5.22 -8.45 3.16
C SER A 97 5.54 -9.69 3.96
N ASP A 98 6.38 -10.53 3.37
CA ASP A 98 6.98 -11.69 4.01
C ASP A 98 8.49 -11.50 4.10
N PRO A 99 9.13 -11.73 5.28
CA PRO A 99 10.57 -11.54 5.46
C PRO A 99 11.43 -12.45 4.56
N GLU A 100 10.94 -13.63 4.22
CA GLU A 100 11.61 -14.58 3.33
C GLU A 100 11.25 -14.37 1.86
N GLY A 101 10.33 -13.43 1.56
CA GLY A 101 9.86 -13.15 0.21
C GLY A 101 8.91 -14.21 -0.35
N MET A 102 8.23 -14.95 0.51
CA MET A 102 7.26 -15.97 0.09
C MET A 102 5.98 -15.31 -0.45
N ALA A 103 5.30 -16.04 -1.33
CA ALA A 103 4.03 -15.55 -1.88
C ALA A 103 2.94 -15.53 -0.82
N LEU A 104 2.23 -14.40 -0.72
CA LEU A 104 1.17 -14.20 0.25
C LEU A 104 -0.21 -14.55 -0.33
N SER A 105 -1.03 -15.15 0.50
CA SER A 105 -2.47 -15.23 0.33
C SER A 105 -3.14 -14.22 1.27
N TYR A 106 -4.27 -13.66 0.84
CA TYR A 106 -5.00 -12.60 1.54
C TYR A 106 -6.32 -13.13 2.07
N ALA A 107 -6.69 -12.72 3.26
CA ALA A 107 -7.98 -13.01 3.87
C ALA A 107 -8.52 -11.76 4.57
N TRP A 108 -9.47 -11.10 3.91
CA TRP A 108 -10.15 -9.93 4.44
C TRP A 108 -11.49 -10.27 5.08
N THR A 109 -11.79 -9.61 6.17
CA THR A 109 -13.10 -9.68 6.84
C THR A 109 -13.58 -8.29 7.17
N LEU A 110 -14.90 -8.06 7.05
CA LEU A 110 -15.53 -6.84 7.53
C LEU A 110 -15.88 -7.07 9.00
N SER A 111 -15.01 -6.58 9.90
CA SER A 111 -15.05 -6.86 11.34
C SER A 111 -16.07 -6.00 12.08
N ALA A 112 -16.36 -4.79 11.56
CA ALA A 112 -17.42 -3.93 12.09
C ALA A 112 -18.17 -3.20 10.99
N VAL A 113 -19.47 -2.97 11.21
CA VAL A 113 -20.36 -2.18 10.35
C VAL A 113 -21.33 -1.35 11.19
N PRO A 114 -21.84 -0.22 10.69
CA PRO A 114 -22.86 0.57 11.36
C PRO A 114 -24.15 -0.24 11.59
N ALA A 115 -24.87 0.06 12.64
CA ALA A 115 -26.13 -0.63 12.97
C ALA A 115 -27.13 -0.57 11.81
N GLY A 116 -27.59 -1.74 11.36
CA GLY A 116 -28.53 -1.88 10.25
C GLY A 116 -27.90 -1.77 8.86
N SER A 117 -26.57 -1.76 8.75
CA SER A 117 -25.85 -1.90 7.47
C SER A 117 -25.95 -3.36 7.00
N ASN A 118 -26.05 -3.52 5.66
CA ASN A 118 -25.94 -4.80 4.96
C ASN A 118 -24.73 -4.82 4.01
N ALA A 119 -23.78 -3.91 4.17
CA ALA A 119 -22.58 -3.87 3.36
C ALA A 119 -21.75 -5.14 3.54
N THR A 120 -21.12 -5.60 2.46
CA THR A 120 -20.25 -6.77 2.45
C THR A 120 -18.99 -6.45 1.65
N LEU A 121 -17.88 -7.11 1.99
CA LEU A 121 -16.67 -7.09 1.18
C LEU A 121 -16.77 -8.05 0.00
N ALA A 122 -16.36 -7.59 -1.17
CA ALA A 122 -16.13 -8.43 -2.35
C ALA A 122 -14.63 -8.60 -2.58
N ASN A 123 -14.24 -9.70 -3.25
CA ASN A 123 -12.84 -10.03 -3.57
C ASN A 123 -11.94 -10.18 -2.32
N THR A 124 -12.47 -10.77 -1.27
CA THR A 124 -11.81 -10.89 0.05
C THR A 124 -10.48 -11.64 0.05
N ASN A 125 -10.16 -12.36 -1.02
CA ASN A 125 -8.92 -13.13 -1.18
C ASN A 125 -7.89 -12.41 -2.08
N SER A 126 -8.08 -11.13 -2.38
CA SER A 126 -7.15 -10.31 -3.17
C SER A 126 -6.48 -9.26 -2.30
N ALA A 127 -5.38 -8.67 -2.80
CA ALA A 127 -4.75 -7.53 -2.15
C ALA A 127 -5.67 -6.29 -2.12
N GLY A 128 -6.63 -6.19 -3.05
CA GLY A 128 -7.54 -5.05 -3.19
C GLY A 128 -9.02 -5.46 -3.13
N PRO A 129 -9.57 -5.79 -1.97
CA PRO A 129 -11.01 -6.02 -1.83
C PRO A 129 -11.78 -4.71 -1.96
N ASN A 130 -13.08 -4.81 -2.21
CA ASN A 130 -13.92 -3.63 -2.27
C ASN A 130 -15.21 -3.79 -1.48
N LEU A 131 -15.75 -2.67 -1.03
CA LEU A 131 -17.07 -2.58 -0.43
C LEU A 131 -17.81 -1.33 -0.92
N ILE A 132 -19.13 -1.32 -0.75
CA ILE A 132 -19.96 -0.13 -0.93
C ILE A 132 -20.65 0.14 0.42
N PRO A 133 -20.26 1.19 1.16
CA PRO A 133 -20.92 1.57 2.39
C PRO A 133 -22.37 1.99 2.09
N ASP A 134 -23.33 1.30 2.68
CA ASP A 134 -24.77 1.56 2.49
C ASP A 134 -25.35 2.53 3.54
N ARG A 135 -24.56 2.85 4.59
CA ARG A 135 -24.95 3.76 5.68
C ARG A 135 -23.76 4.60 6.13
N ALA A 136 -24.06 5.79 6.62
CA ALA A 136 -23.07 6.60 7.33
C ALA A 136 -22.68 5.94 8.66
N GLY A 137 -21.39 5.99 8.98
CA GLY A 137 -20.80 5.42 10.18
C GLY A 137 -19.46 4.75 9.92
N LEU A 138 -18.95 4.09 10.95
CA LEU A 138 -17.66 3.43 10.92
C LEU A 138 -17.80 1.98 10.44
N TYR A 139 -16.99 1.61 9.46
CA TYR A 139 -16.72 0.24 9.03
C TYR A 139 -15.28 -0.09 9.37
N GLU A 140 -15.01 -1.32 9.74
CA GLU A 140 -13.67 -1.81 9.99
C GLU A 140 -13.43 -3.06 9.12
N ALA A 141 -12.38 -3.03 8.33
CA ALA A 141 -11.94 -4.16 7.53
C ALA A 141 -10.61 -4.68 8.07
N THR A 142 -10.57 -5.96 8.42
CA THR A 142 -9.39 -6.62 8.98
C THR A 142 -8.76 -7.54 7.94
N LEU A 143 -7.46 -7.43 7.77
CA LEU A 143 -6.62 -8.25 6.90
C LEU A 143 -5.79 -9.23 7.72
N VAL A 144 -5.77 -10.47 7.29
CA VAL A 144 -4.73 -11.46 7.64
C VAL A 144 -4.10 -11.93 6.33
N VAL A 145 -2.79 -11.89 6.25
CA VAL A 145 -2.05 -12.53 5.16
C VAL A 145 -1.39 -13.81 5.65
N SER A 146 -1.19 -14.75 4.74
CA SER A 146 -0.51 -16.00 5.07
C SER A 146 0.45 -16.37 3.96
N ASP A 147 1.63 -16.81 4.34
CA ASP A 147 2.49 -17.64 3.52
C ASP A 147 1.99 -19.10 3.58
N ASN A 148 2.69 -20.05 3.03
CA ASN A 148 2.28 -21.46 3.10
C ASN A 148 2.55 -22.10 4.47
N LEU A 149 3.15 -21.40 5.42
CA LEU A 149 3.65 -21.92 6.69
C LEU A 149 2.94 -21.34 7.91
N GLY A 150 2.36 -20.13 7.79
CA GLY A 150 1.61 -19.53 8.86
C GLY A 150 0.96 -18.18 8.51
N PRO A 151 0.01 -17.73 9.33
CA PRO A 151 -0.64 -16.44 9.17
C PRO A 151 0.16 -15.32 9.86
N SER A 152 -0.06 -14.09 9.40
CA SER A 152 0.32 -12.86 10.09
C SER A 152 -0.51 -12.62 11.36
N ALA A 153 -0.09 -11.67 12.18
CA ALA A 153 -1.02 -10.93 13.02
C ALA A 153 -2.03 -10.18 12.13
N PRO A 154 -3.28 -9.95 12.58
CA PRO A 154 -4.24 -9.14 11.84
C PRO A 154 -3.83 -7.67 11.84
N ASP A 155 -4.14 -6.97 10.75
CA ASP A 155 -4.09 -5.52 10.64
C ASP A 155 -5.45 -5.01 10.14
N SER A 156 -5.83 -3.76 10.47
CA SER A 156 -7.15 -3.24 10.16
C SER A 156 -7.09 -1.84 9.58
N ALA A 157 -7.97 -1.56 8.62
CA ALA A 157 -8.26 -0.23 8.10
C ALA A 157 -9.67 0.20 8.51
N GLU A 158 -9.80 1.44 8.99
CA GLU A 158 -11.07 2.08 9.31
C GLU A 158 -11.63 2.84 8.09
N ILE A 159 -12.89 2.63 7.78
CA ILE A 159 -13.60 3.33 6.71
C ILE A 159 -14.73 4.14 7.33
N THR A 160 -14.57 5.44 7.43
CA THR A 160 -15.61 6.36 7.87
C THR A 160 -16.48 6.76 6.68
N ALA A 161 -17.67 6.17 6.58
CA ALA A 161 -18.65 6.57 5.58
C ALA A 161 -19.49 7.74 6.08
N VAL A 162 -19.60 8.80 5.27
CA VAL A 162 -20.37 10.00 5.59
C VAL A 162 -21.43 10.27 4.54
N ALA A 163 -22.49 11.03 4.88
CA ALA A 163 -23.47 11.44 3.89
C ALA A 163 -22.78 12.22 2.76
N ARG A 164 -23.26 12.07 1.52
CA ARG A 164 -22.66 12.71 0.32
C ARG A 164 -22.51 14.22 0.47
N GLY A 165 -23.54 14.89 1.01
CA GLY A 165 -23.46 16.34 1.25
C GLY A 165 -22.43 16.72 2.31
N ASP A 166 -22.27 15.92 3.37
CA ASP A 166 -21.25 16.16 4.40
C ASP A 166 -19.85 15.96 3.83
N PHE A 167 -19.62 14.90 3.04
CA PHE A 167 -18.35 14.66 2.35
C PHE A 167 -18.00 15.82 1.40
N ALA A 168 -18.97 16.25 0.57
CA ALA A 168 -18.76 17.38 -0.32
C ALA A 168 -18.43 18.66 0.46
N SER A 169 -19.09 18.91 1.59
CA SER A 169 -18.81 20.07 2.47
C SER A 169 -17.39 20.02 3.05
N MET A 170 -16.92 18.85 3.47
CA MET A 170 -15.54 18.64 3.94
C MET A 170 -14.53 18.95 2.84
N LYS A 171 -14.78 18.49 1.62
CA LYS A 171 -13.88 18.69 0.48
C LYS A 171 -13.89 20.14 -0.03
N ILE A 172 -15.03 20.82 0.00
CA ILE A 172 -15.11 22.27 -0.27
C ILE A 172 -14.30 23.04 0.80
N ALA A 173 -14.39 22.68 2.07
CA ALA A 173 -13.59 23.29 3.14
C ALA A 173 -12.10 23.04 2.92
N CYS A 174 -11.69 21.80 2.57
CA CYS A 174 -10.31 21.45 2.20
C CYS A 174 -9.78 22.42 1.12
N ALA A 175 -10.50 22.59 0.02
CA ALA A 175 -10.09 23.52 -1.06
C ALA A 175 -10.02 24.96 -0.57
N ALA A 176 -10.97 25.38 0.26
CA ALA A 176 -10.98 26.75 0.79
C ALA A 176 -9.77 27.04 1.70
N ASP A 177 -9.41 26.09 2.55
CA ASP A 177 -8.25 26.21 3.44
C ASP A 177 -6.93 26.26 2.65
N LEU A 178 -6.79 25.41 1.62
CA LEU A 178 -5.65 25.44 0.70
C LEU A 178 -5.55 26.78 -0.02
N ILE A 179 -6.65 27.30 -0.57
CA ILE A 179 -6.69 28.60 -1.25
C ILE A 179 -6.36 29.74 -0.28
N ALA A 180 -6.88 29.69 0.95
CA ALA A 180 -6.61 30.71 1.96
C ALA A 180 -5.14 30.73 2.40
N GLY A 181 -4.48 29.56 2.39
CA GLY A 181 -3.06 29.41 2.72
C GLY A 181 -2.09 29.75 1.58
N LEU A 182 -2.56 30.04 0.38
CA LEU A 182 -1.69 30.39 -0.75
C LEU A 182 -0.94 31.71 -0.47
N PRO A 183 0.38 31.77 -0.77
CA PRO A 183 1.13 33.00 -0.69
C PRO A 183 0.64 34.02 -1.74
N GLU A 184 0.87 35.34 -1.48
CA GLU A 184 0.35 36.43 -2.34
C GLU A 184 0.84 36.35 -3.79
N ASP A 185 2.04 35.80 -4.00
CA ASP A 185 2.66 35.61 -5.32
C ASP A 185 2.17 34.36 -6.07
N ALA A 186 1.46 33.46 -5.39
CA ALA A 186 0.85 32.28 -6.00
C ALA A 186 -0.49 32.57 -6.69
N VAL A 187 -1.00 33.81 -6.57
CA VAL A 187 -2.31 34.20 -7.14
C VAL A 187 -2.14 35.46 -7.98
N LYS A 188 -2.62 35.44 -9.23
CA LYS A 188 -2.48 36.54 -10.20
C LYS A 188 -2.89 37.91 -9.68
N ALA A 189 -3.88 37.98 -8.80
CA ALA A 189 -4.33 39.22 -8.17
C ALA A 189 -4.97 38.93 -6.81
N LYS A 190 -4.74 39.82 -5.80
CA LYS A 190 -5.33 39.67 -4.47
C LYS A 190 -6.87 39.48 -4.47
N GLY A 191 -7.56 40.04 -5.46
CA GLY A 191 -9.01 39.88 -5.61
C GLY A 191 -9.44 38.48 -6.00
N ASN A 192 -8.58 37.72 -6.69
CA ASN A 192 -8.91 36.37 -7.20
C ASN A 192 -9.02 35.36 -6.07
N GLN A 193 -8.12 35.37 -5.10
CA GLN A 193 -8.20 34.51 -3.92
C GLN A 193 -9.53 34.70 -3.19
N LYS A 194 -9.88 35.97 -2.91
CA LYS A 194 -11.16 36.30 -2.26
C LYS A 194 -12.37 35.87 -3.07
N ALA A 195 -12.31 36.00 -4.38
CA ALA A 195 -13.39 35.57 -5.26
C ALA A 195 -13.56 34.05 -5.27
N LEU A 196 -12.46 33.28 -5.33
CA LEU A 196 -12.48 31.81 -5.19
C LEU A 196 -13.13 31.40 -3.88
N LEU A 197 -12.71 31.98 -2.75
CA LEU A 197 -13.29 31.68 -1.44
C LEU A 197 -14.78 31.99 -1.38
N ASN A 198 -15.24 33.09 -2.04
CA ASN A 198 -16.67 33.40 -2.13
C ASN A 198 -17.45 32.37 -2.96
N TYR A 199 -16.88 31.82 -4.04
CA TYR A 199 -17.53 30.74 -4.81
C TYR A 199 -17.65 29.47 -3.96
N LEU A 200 -16.60 29.10 -3.23
CA LEU A 200 -16.62 27.92 -2.36
C LEU A 200 -17.60 28.10 -1.19
N ALA A 201 -17.66 29.26 -0.59
CA ALA A 201 -18.67 29.57 0.44
C ALA A 201 -20.10 29.47 -0.11
N ALA A 202 -20.34 29.89 -1.37
CA ALA A 202 -21.63 29.74 -2.02
C ALA A 202 -21.95 28.27 -2.35
N ALA A 203 -20.94 27.48 -2.76
CA ALA A 203 -21.09 26.04 -2.96
C ALA A 203 -21.47 25.33 -1.66
N ALA A 204 -20.73 25.57 -0.57
CA ALA A 204 -21.02 25.00 0.73
C ALA A 204 -22.46 25.33 1.22
N LYS A 205 -22.88 26.56 1.02
CA LYS A 205 -24.26 26.98 1.35
C LYS A 205 -25.31 26.28 0.48
N ALA A 206 -25.03 25.98 -0.77
CA ALA A 206 -25.92 25.26 -1.67
C ALA A 206 -26.04 23.78 -1.23
N VAL A 207 -24.93 23.12 -0.84
CA VAL A 207 -24.93 21.77 -0.26
C VAL A 207 -25.83 21.69 0.98
N GLN A 208 -25.75 22.67 1.89
CA GLN A 208 -26.58 22.72 3.10
C GLN A 208 -28.09 22.86 2.81
N ARG A 209 -28.46 23.29 1.62
CA ARG A 209 -29.86 23.46 1.16
C ARG A 209 -30.32 22.39 0.19
N PRO A 210 -29.67 21.24 0.12
CA PRO A 210 -29.58 20.20 -0.93
C PRO A 210 -29.81 20.71 -2.36
N ASP A 211 -29.26 21.86 -2.73
CA ASP A 211 -29.23 22.42 -4.07
C ASP A 211 -27.90 22.01 -4.75
N TYR A 212 -27.81 20.69 -5.05
CA TYR A 212 -26.57 20.09 -5.52
C TYR A 212 -26.17 20.58 -6.93
N GLU A 213 -27.13 20.83 -7.82
CA GLU A 213 -26.84 21.42 -9.14
C GLU A 213 -26.11 22.74 -9.01
N LYS A 214 -26.58 23.61 -8.12
CA LYS A 214 -25.96 24.90 -7.85
C LYS A 214 -24.61 24.77 -7.15
N ALA A 215 -24.46 23.78 -6.26
CA ALA A 215 -23.18 23.51 -5.63
C ALA A 215 -22.15 23.06 -6.68
N ILE A 216 -22.51 22.14 -7.56
CA ILE A 216 -21.67 21.66 -8.67
C ILE A 216 -21.28 22.84 -9.60
N GLU A 217 -22.24 23.67 -10.02
CA GLU A 217 -21.95 24.86 -10.83
C GLU A 217 -20.86 25.76 -10.20
N ARG A 218 -20.91 25.96 -8.89
CA ARG A 218 -19.94 26.78 -8.17
C ARG A 218 -18.58 26.12 -8.03
N ILE A 219 -18.55 24.81 -7.84
CA ILE A 219 -17.31 24.02 -7.79
C ILE A 219 -16.65 24.03 -9.19
N GLU A 220 -17.39 23.80 -10.25
CA GLU A 220 -16.86 23.83 -11.62
C GLU A 220 -16.31 25.20 -11.99
N PHE A 221 -16.96 26.27 -11.53
CA PHE A 221 -16.45 27.61 -11.74
C PHE A 221 -15.10 27.82 -11.02
N ALA A 222 -14.91 27.25 -9.83
CA ALA A 222 -13.64 27.30 -9.13
C ALA A 222 -12.58 26.46 -9.83
N LEU A 223 -12.93 25.23 -10.24
CA LEU A 223 -12.04 24.32 -11.00
C LEU A 223 -11.47 25.00 -12.24
N GLN A 224 -12.30 25.63 -13.07
CA GLN A 224 -11.86 26.34 -14.28
C GLN A 224 -10.85 27.48 -14.01
N ARG A 225 -10.56 27.81 -12.79
CA ARG A 225 -9.64 28.86 -12.36
C ARG A 225 -8.46 28.37 -11.56
N THR A 226 -8.44 27.07 -11.27
CA THR A 226 -7.37 26.41 -10.53
C THR A 226 -6.71 25.30 -11.35
N ASP A 227 -7.18 25.01 -12.57
CA ASP A 227 -6.82 23.86 -13.41
C ASP A 227 -5.62 24.08 -14.36
N GLY A 228 -4.90 25.20 -14.24
CA GLY A 228 -3.82 25.59 -15.16
C GLY A 228 -2.53 24.76 -15.11
N CYS A 229 -2.42 23.85 -14.18
CA CYS A 229 -1.31 22.89 -14.11
C CYS A 229 -1.81 21.48 -14.34
N SER A 230 -1.57 20.96 -15.53
CA SER A 230 -1.96 19.60 -15.87
C SER A 230 -1.28 18.56 -14.98
N ILE A 231 -2.01 17.52 -14.67
CA ILE A 231 -1.52 16.30 -13.99
C ILE A 231 -0.34 15.64 -14.75
N ASN A 232 -0.10 15.99 -16.02
CA ASN A 232 0.91 15.43 -16.92
C ASN A 232 1.82 16.48 -17.61
N GLY A 233 1.90 17.70 -17.11
CA GLY A 233 2.78 18.74 -17.70
C GLY A 233 2.26 19.35 -19.02
N VAL A 234 1.02 19.09 -19.40
CA VAL A 234 0.37 19.70 -20.58
C VAL A 234 -0.70 20.69 -20.08
N PRO A 235 -0.66 21.99 -20.44
CA PRO A 235 -1.74 22.91 -20.11
C PRO A 235 -3.08 22.35 -20.63
N ASP A 236 -4.13 22.43 -19.85
CA ASP A 236 -5.45 21.89 -20.14
C ASP A 236 -6.18 22.46 -21.37
N GLY A 237 -5.52 23.31 -22.11
CA GLY A 237 -6.05 23.93 -23.34
C GLY A 237 -6.97 25.12 -23.13
N ASN A 238 -7.32 25.49 -21.88
CA ASN A 238 -8.18 26.67 -21.59
C ASN A 238 -7.41 27.99 -21.62
N GLY A 239 -6.08 27.89 -21.74
CA GLY A 239 -5.17 29.03 -21.88
C GLY A 239 -4.90 29.75 -20.56
N ALA A 240 -3.63 30.05 -20.30
CA ALA A 240 -3.08 30.73 -19.11
C ALA A 240 -3.77 32.09 -18.72
N GLY A 241 -4.78 32.52 -19.47
CA GLY A 241 -5.52 33.76 -19.20
C GLY A 241 -6.62 33.63 -18.14
N ARG A 242 -7.09 32.39 -17.85
CA ARG A 242 -8.22 32.14 -16.93
C ARG A 242 -7.81 31.67 -15.56
N ASP A 243 -6.62 31.08 -15.43
CA ASP A 243 -6.12 30.61 -14.16
C ASP A 243 -5.79 31.74 -13.21
N TRP A 244 -6.23 31.57 -11.98
CA TRP A 244 -6.02 32.55 -10.91
C TRP A 244 -4.93 32.09 -9.94
N VAL A 245 -4.61 30.79 -9.90
CA VAL A 245 -3.53 30.21 -9.10
C VAL A 245 -2.37 29.87 -10.03
N GLU A 246 -1.16 30.31 -9.71
CA GLU A 246 0.01 30.20 -10.59
C GLU A 246 1.01 29.10 -10.17
N THR A 247 0.82 28.50 -8.99
CA THR A 247 1.72 27.44 -8.48
C THR A 247 1.14 26.06 -8.65
N CYS A 248 1.82 25.19 -9.40
CA CYS A 248 1.37 23.82 -9.69
C CYS A 248 1.11 22.96 -8.46
N ALA A 249 1.97 23.06 -7.42
CA ALA A 249 1.82 22.25 -6.21
C ALA A 249 0.53 22.58 -5.45
N GLY A 250 0.15 23.88 -5.38
CA GLY A 250 -1.10 24.31 -4.75
C GLY A 250 -2.34 23.91 -5.55
N GLN A 251 -2.25 23.96 -6.89
CA GLN A 251 -3.38 23.61 -7.77
C GLN A 251 -3.78 22.14 -7.67
N LEU A 252 -2.84 21.20 -7.69
CA LEU A 252 -3.12 19.77 -7.66
C LEU A 252 -3.95 19.36 -6.45
N GLU A 253 -3.64 19.88 -5.27
CA GLU A 253 -4.39 19.54 -4.05
C GLU A 253 -5.77 20.22 -4.02
N ILE A 254 -5.86 21.47 -4.48
CA ILE A 254 -7.14 22.20 -4.62
C ILE A 254 -8.05 21.45 -5.59
N ASP A 255 -7.55 21.08 -6.76
CA ASP A 255 -8.29 20.37 -7.78
C ASP A 255 -8.76 19.01 -7.29
N ARG A 256 -7.94 18.29 -6.55
CA ARG A 256 -8.32 17.01 -5.93
C ARG A 256 -9.50 17.20 -4.99
N CYS A 257 -9.43 18.14 -4.05
CA CYS A 257 -10.53 18.40 -3.12
C CYS A 257 -11.82 18.82 -3.87
N LEU A 258 -11.73 19.67 -4.91
CA LEU A 258 -12.90 20.12 -5.67
C LEU A 258 -13.52 19.02 -6.53
N ASN A 259 -12.72 18.18 -7.17
CA ASN A 259 -13.21 17.04 -7.95
C ASN A 259 -13.87 15.99 -7.07
N GLU A 260 -13.30 15.70 -5.88
CA GLU A 260 -13.91 14.80 -4.91
C GLU A 260 -15.24 15.38 -4.37
N ALA A 261 -15.31 16.71 -4.12
CA ALA A 261 -16.55 17.36 -3.71
C ALA A 261 -17.63 17.27 -4.80
N ARG A 262 -17.27 17.50 -6.07
CA ARG A 262 -18.18 17.42 -7.20
C ARG A 262 -18.69 15.99 -7.38
N GLY A 263 -17.80 15.00 -7.45
CA GLY A 263 -18.15 13.59 -7.63
C GLY A 263 -19.09 13.05 -6.53
N ALA A 264 -18.97 13.56 -5.31
CA ALA A 264 -19.88 13.17 -4.23
C ALA A 264 -21.31 13.74 -4.40
N LEU A 265 -21.51 14.78 -5.23
CA LEU A 265 -22.79 15.42 -5.46
C LEU A 265 -23.48 14.95 -6.76
N GLU A 266 -22.74 14.39 -7.70
CA GLU A 266 -23.23 13.70 -8.91
C GLU A 266 -23.85 12.33 -8.55
#